data_25cce40f3ca9823797fa56918a838232
#
_entry.id   25cce40f3ca9823797fa56918a838232
#
_cell.length_a   1.000
_cell.length_b   1.000
_cell.length_c   1.000
_cell.angle_alpha   90.00
_cell.angle_beta   90.00
_cell.angle_gamma   90.00
#
_symmetry.space_group_name_H-M   'P 1'
#
loop_
_entity.id
_entity.type
_entity.pdbx_description
1 polymer ?
#
loop_
_entity_poly.entity_id
_entity_poly.type
_entity_poly.pdbx_seq_one_letter_code
_entity_poly.pdbx_strand_id
1 'polypeptide(L)'
;MKKIGIIGPNTKMCSAELYNFGVLLGNKIAAKNRAIVCGGLGGFMEAVCKGVKQSPHTFIGQTIGILPDEKASSANQYIDTAIPTGTGIARNLLIVRAADIIIAAGGGAGTLSEIAFAWQIEKKVLCVTLFDGWAKELAGKNLDSRANDLLIPVNSIEEIETFLINL
;
A
#
# COMPACT_ATOMS: atom_id res chain seq x y z
N MET A 1 -7.27 12.59 -9.80
CA MET A 1 -6.06 11.78 -9.55
C MET A 1 -6.43 10.65 -8.61
N LYS A 2 -6.23 9.41 -9.02
CA LYS A 2 -6.51 8.22 -8.19
C LYS A 2 -5.41 8.02 -7.14
N LYS A 3 -5.80 7.67 -5.93
CA LYS A 3 -4.89 7.41 -4.81
C LYS A 3 -4.82 5.91 -4.52
N ILE A 4 -3.63 5.34 -4.67
CA ILE A 4 -3.36 3.93 -4.44
C ILE A 4 -2.74 3.78 -3.05
N GLY A 5 -3.43 3.10 -2.15
CA GLY A 5 -2.92 2.76 -0.83
C GLY A 5 -1.93 1.59 -0.91
N ILE A 6 -0.77 1.72 -0.31
CA ILE A 6 0.23 0.65 -0.21
C ILE A 6 0.37 0.24 1.24
N ILE A 7 0.06 -1.02 1.53
CA ILE A 7 0.18 -1.61 2.86
C ILE A 7 0.99 -2.91 2.82
N GLY A 8 1.79 -3.14 3.83
CA GLY A 8 2.68 -4.29 3.91
C GLY A 8 3.67 -4.16 5.07
N PRO A 9 4.64 -5.09 5.18
CA PRO A 9 5.53 -5.15 6.32
C PRO A 9 6.53 -3.98 6.34
N ASN A 10 6.92 -3.59 7.55
CA ASN A 10 8.03 -2.68 7.77
C ASN A 10 9.39 -3.37 7.50
N THR A 11 10.49 -2.63 7.63
CA THR A 11 11.85 -3.09 7.34
C THR A 11 12.21 -4.42 8.00
N LYS A 12 11.79 -4.65 9.25
CA LYS A 12 12.16 -5.87 10.01
C LYS A 12 11.52 -7.15 9.45
N MET A 13 10.37 -7.03 8.79
CA MET A 13 9.58 -8.16 8.29
C MET A 13 9.51 -8.21 6.76
N CYS A 14 10.17 -7.30 6.07
CA CYS A 14 10.19 -7.25 4.61
C CYS A 14 11.39 -8.04 4.08
N SER A 15 11.12 -9.17 3.42
CA SER A 15 12.19 -9.95 2.77
C SER A 15 12.79 -9.19 1.58
N ALA A 16 13.98 -9.60 1.15
CA ALA A 16 14.63 -9.00 -0.03
C ALA A 16 13.78 -9.18 -1.31
N GLU A 17 13.13 -10.33 -1.45
CA GLU A 17 12.25 -10.64 -2.59
C GLU A 17 11.03 -9.72 -2.60
N LEU A 18 10.37 -9.53 -1.45
CA LEU A 18 9.23 -8.63 -1.33
C LEU A 18 9.64 -7.17 -1.56
N TYR A 19 10.82 -6.76 -1.07
CA TYR A 19 11.36 -5.43 -1.33
C TYR A 19 11.58 -5.21 -2.83
N ASN A 20 12.23 -6.16 -3.52
CA ASN A 20 12.47 -6.08 -4.96
C ASN A 20 11.15 -6.05 -5.76
N PHE A 21 10.18 -6.90 -5.39
CA PHE A 21 8.84 -6.84 -5.95
C PHE A 21 8.21 -5.46 -5.76
N GLY A 22 8.33 -4.86 -4.58
CA GLY A 22 7.85 -3.52 -4.29
C GLY A 22 8.44 -2.44 -5.20
N VAL A 23 9.75 -2.52 -5.48
CA VAL A 23 10.42 -1.58 -6.40
C VAL A 23 9.88 -1.74 -7.83
N LEU A 24 9.76 -2.97 -8.32
CA LEU A 24 9.21 -3.23 -9.66
C LEU A 24 7.74 -2.79 -9.76
N LEU A 25 6.94 -3.09 -8.75
CA LEU A 25 5.55 -2.66 -8.66
C LEU A 25 5.44 -1.14 -8.72
N GLY A 26 6.20 -0.43 -7.88
CA GLY A 26 6.18 1.03 -7.83
C GLY A 26 6.53 1.68 -9.17
N ASN A 27 7.56 1.16 -9.84
CA ASN A 27 7.95 1.62 -11.18
C ASN A 27 6.82 1.44 -12.20
N LYS A 28 6.14 0.29 -12.16
CA LYS A 28 5.08 -0.07 -13.11
C LYS A 28 3.78 0.72 -12.90
N ILE A 29 3.36 0.90 -11.63
CA ILE A 29 2.09 1.58 -11.33
C ILE A 29 2.17 3.11 -11.36
N ALA A 30 3.38 3.68 -11.44
CA ALA A 30 3.56 5.12 -11.53
C ALA A 30 2.93 5.67 -12.82
N ALA A 31 2.04 6.65 -12.68
CA ALA A 31 1.39 7.34 -13.79
C ALA A 31 1.00 8.77 -13.38
N LYS A 32 0.87 9.69 -14.33
CA LYS A 32 0.56 11.11 -14.09
C LYS A 32 -0.77 11.35 -13.36
N ASN A 33 -1.70 10.40 -13.43
CA ASN A 33 -3.01 10.49 -12.80
C ASN A 33 -3.12 9.68 -11.50
N ARG A 34 -2.00 9.15 -10.97
CA ARG A 34 -1.96 8.30 -9.78
C ARG A 34 -1.06 8.89 -8.71
N ALA A 35 -1.51 8.88 -7.47
CA ALA A 35 -0.69 9.14 -6.27
C ALA A 35 -0.60 7.87 -5.43
N ILE A 36 0.50 7.71 -4.73
CA ILE A 36 0.75 6.62 -3.79
C ILE A 36 0.56 7.15 -2.37
N VAL A 37 -0.26 6.48 -1.58
CA VAL A 37 -0.47 6.79 -0.16
C VAL A 37 -0.04 5.59 0.68
N CYS A 38 0.81 5.80 1.66
CA CYS A 38 1.30 4.71 2.52
C CYS A 38 1.64 5.22 3.93
N GLY A 39 2.12 4.32 4.79
CA GLY A 39 2.57 4.66 6.13
C GLY A 39 3.87 5.46 6.21
N GLY A 40 4.55 5.71 5.10
CA GLY A 40 5.72 6.57 4.99
C GLY A 40 7.01 6.03 5.59
N LEU A 41 7.00 4.84 6.19
CA LEU A 41 8.16 4.21 6.83
C LEU A 41 8.92 3.28 5.87
N GLY A 42 9.82 2.45 6.39
CA GLY A 42 10.63 1.52 5.62
C GLY A 42 9.91 0.23 5.18
N GLY A 43 10.67 -0.66 4.54
CA GLY A 43 10.18 -1.96 4.07
C GLY A 43 9.41 -1.90 2.76
N PHE A 44 8.28 -2.61 2.65
CA PHE A 44 7.52 -2.68 1.41
C PHE A 44 7.04 -1.30 0.92
N MET A 45 6.59 -0.44 1.83
CA MET A 45 6.14 0.92 1.52
C MET A 45 7.27 1.76 0.89
N GLU A 46 8.46 1.71 1.47
CA GLU A 46 9.65 2.37 0.95
C GLU A 46 10.03 1.83 -0.43
N ALA A 47 10.01 0.51 -0.60
CA ALA A 47 10.33 -0.15 -1.87
C ALA A 47 9.42 0.35 -3.01
N VAL A 48 8.10 0.41 -2.78
CA VAL A 48 7.15 0.92 -3.78
C VAL A 48 7.42 2.39 -4.08
N CYS A 49 7.63 3.24 -3.07
CA CYS A 49 7.95 4.65 -3.29
C CYS A 49 9.26 4.83 -4.06
N LYS A 50 10.30 4.02 -3.76
CA LYS A 50 11.55 3.98 -4.53
C LYS A 50 11.29 3.66 -6.00
N GLY A 51 10.50 2.63 -6.28
CA GLY A 51 10.13 2.25 -7.64
C GLY A 51 9.40 3.38 -8.38
N VAL A 52 8.48 4.06 -7.71
CA VAL A 52 7.79 5.24 -8.27
C VAL A 52 8.79 6.32 -8.68
N LYS A 53 9.81 6.61 -7.83
CA LYS A 53 10.84 7.60 -8.14
C LYS A 53 11.77 7.20 -9.30
N GLN A 54 11.89 5.92 -9.57
CA GLN A 54 12.67 5.38 -10.69
C GLN A 54 11.87 5.33 -12.01
N SER A 55 10.57 5.58 -11.96
CA SER A 55 9.72 5.55 -13.15
C SER A 55 9.88 6.82 -14.00
N PRO A 56 9.86 6.70 -15.35
CA PRO A 56 9.82 7.86 -16.24
C PRO A 56 8.52 8.68 -16.10
N HIS A 57 7.50 8.13 -15.42
CA HIS A 57 6.21 8.78 -15.21
C HIS A 57 6.09 9.45 -13.83
N THR A 58 7.19 9.49 -13.05
CA THR A 58 7.19 10.14 -11.73
C THR A 58 7.00 11.66 -11.83
N PHE A 59 6.39 12.23 -10.81
CA PHE A 59 6.26 13.69 -10.63
C PHE A 59 6.35 14.07 -9.14
N ILE A 60 6.64 15.33 -8.86
CA ILE A 60 6.73 15.85 -7.49
C ILE A 60 5.34 15.83 -6.84
N GLY A 61 5.25 15.33 -5.61
CA GLY A 61 3.98 15.19 -4.88
C GLY A 61 3.25 13.87 -5.10
N GLN A 62 3.86 12.93 -5.84
CA GLN A 62 3.23 11.65 -6.16
C GLN A 62 3.20 10.67 -4.98
N THR A 63 4.17 10.75 -4.06
CA THR A 63 4.27 9.84 -2.91
C THR A 63 3.92 10.55 -1.61
N ILE A 64 2.91 10.06 -0.90
CA ILE A 64 2.35 10.64 0.32
C ILE A 64 2.52 9.64 1.46
N GLY A 65 3.21 10.05 2.53
CA GLY A 65 3.41 9.25 3.74
C GLY A 65 2.57 9.78 4.89
N ILE A 66 1.64 8.99 5.42
CA ILE A 66 0.89 9.29 6.64
C ILE A 66 1.63 8.64 7.82
N LEU A 67 2.37 9.46 8.57
CA LEU A 67 3.31 9.00 9.57
C LEU A 67 2.65 8.79 10.94
N PRO A 68 3.10 7.78 11.72
CA PRO A 68 2.62 7.58 13.08
C PRO A 68 3.13 8.65 14.05
N ASP A 69 4.30 9.21 13.77
CA ASP A 69 5.01 10.16 14.62
C ASP A 69 4.56 11.60 14.38
N GLU A 70 5.01 12.50 15.24
CA GLU A 70 4.80 13.96 15.12
C GLU A 70 5.82 14.63 14.18
N LYS A 71 6.85 13.92 13.74
CA LYS A 71 7.98 14.46 12.98
C LYS A 71 7.96 13.99 11.53
N ALA A 72 7.96 14.91 10.59
CA ALA A 72 8.08 14.63 9.16
C ALA A 72 9.40 13.92 8.80
N SER A 73 10.46 14.11 9.60
CA SER A 73 11.77 13.47 9.41
C SER A 73 11.76 11.95 9.61
N SER A 74 10.67 11.36 10.14
CA SER A 74 10.49 9.90 10.21
C SER A 74 10.16 9.27 8.85
N ALA A 75 9.81 10.08 7.84
CA ALA A 75 9.51 9.58 6.50
C ALA A 75 10.76 8.99 5.82
N ASN A 76 10.56 7.93 5.03
CA ASN A 76 11.61 7.46 4.16
C ASN A 76 11.91 8.49 3.05
N GLN A 77 13.12 8.44 2.50
CA GLN A 77 13.64 9.43 1.55
C GLN A 77 12.88 9.54 0.21
N TYR A 78 11.98 8.61 -0.09
CA TYR A 78 11.20 8.58 -1.33
C TYR A 78 9.78 9.18 -1.17
N ILE A 79 9.47 9.73 0.00
CA ILE A 79 8.20 10.42 0.26
C ILE A 79 8.33 11.90 -0.14
N ASP A 80 7.43 12.36 -1.02
CA ASP A 80 7.34 13.77 -1.40
C ASP A 80 6.61 14.60 -0.34
N THR A 81 5.49 14.06 0.17
CA THR A 81 4.64 14.75 1.14
C THR A 81 4.51 13.89 2.39
N ALA A 82 5.16 14.29 3.46
CA ALA A 82 5.05 13.66 4.77
C ALA A 82 3.96 14.34 5.60
N ILE A 83 3.03 13.55 6.13
CA ILE A 83 1.93 14.01 6.99
C ILE A 83 2.13 13.37 8.38
N PRO A 84 2.81 14.05 9.31
CA PRO A 84 2.95 13.57 10.68
C PRO A 84 1.62 13.69 11.41
N THR A 85 1.18 12.62 12.07
CA THR A 85 -0.13 12.58 12.74
C THR A 85 -0.03 12.54 14.26
N GLY A 86 1.07 12.02 14.81
CA GLY A 86 1.22 11.79 16.25
C GLY A 86 0.26 10.76 16.84
N THR A 87 -0.46 10.00 15.98
CA THR A 87 -1.52 9.07 16.44
C THR A 87 -1.06 7.61 16.51
N GLY A 88 0.23 7.36 16.30
CA GLY A 88 0.78 6.01 16.33
C GLY A 88 0.09 5.09 15.32
N ILE A 89 -0.26 3.88 15.75
CA ILE A 89 -0.91 2.87 14.89
C ILE A 89 -2.32 3.28 14.42
N ALA A 90 -3.00 4.20 15.11
CA ALA A 90 -4.33 4.66 14.70
C ALA A 90 -4.35 5.33 13.32
N ARG A 91 -3.18 5.82 12.83
CA ARG A 91 -3.06 6.40 11.48
C ARG A 91 -3.31 5.37 10.37
N ASN A 92 -3.30 4.06 10.68
CA ASN A 92 -3.63 3.01 9.70
C ASN A 92 -4.99 3.26 9.03
N LEU A 93 -5.98 3.69 9.81
CA LEU A 93 -7.29 4.06 9.27
C LEU A 93 -7.19 5.25 8.29
N LEU A 94 -6.31 6.21 8.55
CA LEU A 94 -6.15 7.39 7.69
C LEU A 94 -5.56 7.00 6.32
N ILE A 95 -4.62 6.05 6.26
CA ILE A 95 -4.09 5.51 5.01
C ILE A 95 -5.22 4.88 4.19
N VAL A 96 -6.00 4.02 4.83
CA VAL A 96 -7.10 3.30 4.19
C VAL A 96 -8.17 4.28 3.68
N ARG A 97 -8.54 5.29 4.45
CA ARG A 97 -9.51 6.31 4.02
C ARG A 97 -9.00 7.20 2.89
N ALA A 98 -7.72 7.53 2.90
CA ALA A 98 -7.12 8.40 1.88
C ALA A 98 -7.00 7.71 0.51
N ALA A 99 -6.92 6.40 0.46
CA ALA A 99 -6.79 5.61 -0.77
C ALA A 99 -8.14 5.42 -1.48
N ASP A 100 -8.13 5.27 -2.81
CA ASP A 100 -9.29 4.85 -3.61
C ASP A 100 -9.32 3.33 -3.77
N ILE A 101 -8.15 2.70 -3.84
CA ILE A 101 -7.92 1.25 -3.83
C ILE A 101 -6.65 0.95 -3.05
N ILE A 102 -6.53 -0.26 -2.51
CA ILE A 102 -5.37 -0.67 -1.73
C ILE A 102 -4.66 -1.84 -2.41
N ILE A 103 -3.34 -1.84 -2.38
CA ILE A 103 -2.48 -2.99 -2.69
C ILE A 103 -1.84 -3.44 -1.38
N ALA A 104 -2.09 -4.70 -1.01
CA ALA A 104 -1.55 -5.34 0.18
C ALA A 104 -0.59 -6.46 -0.21
N ALA A 105 0.60 -6.52 0.41
CA ALA A 105 1.55 -7.61 0.19
C ALA A 105 2.18 -8.05 1.50
N GLY A 106 2.22 -9.37 1.75
CA GLY A 106 2.75 -9.94 2.99
C GLY A 106 2.06 -9.40 4.23
N GLY A 107 2.85 -8.96 5.21
CA GLY A 107 2.39 -8.15 6.34
C GLY A 107 1.98 -8.90 7.59
N GLY A 108 2.17 -8.22 8.72
CA GLY A 108 1.78 -8.65 10.08
C GLY A 108 0.52 -7.94 10.57
N ALA A 109 0.43 -7.74 11.89
CA ALA A 109 -0.76 -7.18 12.56
C ALA A 109 -1.16 -5.77 12.06
N GLY A 110 -0.20 -4.92 11.69
CA GLY A 110 -0.49 -3.61 11.09
C GLY A 110 -1.25 -3.75 9.77
N THR A 111 -0.75 -4.59 8.87
CA THR A 111 -1.40 -4.89 7.58
C THR A 111 -2.76 -5.53 7.76
N LEU A 112 -2.91 -6.45 8.74
CA LEU A 112 -4.20 -7.04 9.10
C LEU A 112 -5.21 -5.97 9.52
N SER A 113 -4.81 -5.02 10.36
CA SER A 113 -5.69 -3.93 10.80
C SER A 113 -6.15 -3.04 9.64
N GLU A 114 -5.25 -2.74 8.71
CA GLU A 114 -5.57 -1.95 7.51
C GLU A 114 -6.52 -2.69 6.57
N ILE A 115 -6.33 -4.00 6.35
CA ILE A 115 -7.27 -4.84 5.57
C ILE A 115 -8.64 -4.87 6.25
N ALA A 116 -8.69 -5.01 7.58
CA ALA A 116 -9.96 -5.00 8.32
C ALA A 116 -10.67 -3.65 8.23
N PHE A 117 -9.95 -2.52 8.31
CA PHE A 117 -10.54 -1.20 8.07
C PHE A 117 -11.05 -1.04 6.64
N ALA A 118 -10.29 -1.51 5.64
CA ALA A 118 -10.72 -1.48 4.24
C ALA A 118 -12.02 -2.25 4.04
N TRP A 119 -12.12 -3.45 4.63
CA TRP A 119 -13.34 -4.25 4.62
C TRP A 119 -14.54 -3.51 5.22
N GLN A 120 -14.35 -2.88 6.39
CA GLN A 120 -15.41 -2.15 7.08
C GLN A 120 -15.97 -0.95 6.31
N ILE A 121 -15.17 -0.34 5.45
CA ILE A 121 -15.59 0.80 4.61
C ILE A 121 -15.78 0.42 3.14
N GLU A 122 -15.92 -0.89 2.86
CA GLU A 122 -16.19 -1.46 1.54
C GLU A 122 -15.18 -1.05 0.46
N LYS A 123 -13.90 -0.97 0.84
CA LYS A 123 -12.82 -0.62 -0.06
C LYS A 123 -12.12 -1.85 -0.60
N LYS A 124 -11.93 -1.91 -1.93
CA LYS A 124 -11.20 -3.00 -2.58
C LYS A 124 -9.73 -3.03 -2.19
N VAL A 125 -9.24 -4.24 -1.91
CA VAL A 125 -7.84 -4.54 -1.61
C VAL A 125 -7.34 -5.59 -2.59
N LEU A 126 -6.35 -5.24 -3.39
CA LEU A 126 -5.60 -6.21 -4.21
C LEU A 126 -4.59 -6.92 -3.29
N CYS A 127 -4.86 -8.17 -2.99
CA CYS A 127 -4.08 -8.98 -2.07
C CYS A 127 -3.04 -9.79 -2.86
N VAL A 128 -1.77 -9.40 -2.77
CA VAL A 128 -0.66 -10.12 -3.41
C VAL A 128 -0.46 -11.45 -2.71
N THR A 129 -0.59 -12.57 -3.45
CA THR A 129 -0.53 -13.93 -2.91
C THR A 129 0.84 -14.57 -2.99
N LEU A 130 1.84 -13.88 -3.57
CA LEU A 130 3.20 -14.38 -3.76
C LEU A 130 4.02 -14.48 -2.47
N PHE A 131 3.66 -13.72 -1.44
CA PHE A 131 4.42 -13.61 -0.20
C PHE A 131 3.57 -13.98 1.01
N ASP A 132 4.14 -14.72 1.94
CA ASP A 132 3.44 -15.13 3.16
C ASP A 132 3.13 -13.91 4.04
N GLY A 133 1.97 -13.96 4.70
CA GLY A 133 1.45 -12.91 5.56
C GLY A 133 -0.05 -12.67 5.35
N TRP A 134 -0.61 -11.70 6.06
CA TRP A 134 -2.06 -11.49 6.11
C TRP A 134 -2.69 -11.12 4.76
N ALA A 135 -1.95 -10.49 3.85
CA ALA A 135 -2.47 -10.23 2.52
C ALA A 135 -2.83 -11.53 1.78
N LYS A 136 -1.92 -12.53 1.80
CA LYS A 136 -2.14 -13.86 1.21
C LYS A 136 -3.21 -14.65 1.94
N GLU A 137 -3.16 -14.64 3.29
CA GLU A 137 -4.11 -15.39 4.11
C GLU A 137 -5.56 -14.95 3.93
N LEU A 138 -5.80 -13.68 3.65
CA LEU A 138 -7.14 -13.10 3.50
C LEU A 138 -7.60 -12.99 2.05
N ALA A 139 -6.70 -13.21 1.07
CA ALA A 139 -7.04 -13.13 -0.34
C ALA A 139 -8.23 -14.01 -0.71
N GLY A 140 -9.24 -13.42 -1.34
CA GLY A 140 -10.48 -14.10 -1.76
C GLY A 140 -11.44 -14.46 -0.62
N LYS A 141 -11.15 -14.08 0.63
CA LYS A 141 -12.04 -14.38 1.76
C LYS A 141 -13.01 -13.24 2.02
N ASN A 142 -14.21 -13.59 2.47
CA ASN A 142 -15.14 -12.64 3.08
C ASN A 142 -14.91 -12.65 4.59
N LEU A 143 -14.73 -11.49 5.20
CA LEU A 143 -14.48 -11.39 6.66
C LEU A 143 -15.79 -11.50 7.46
N ASP A 144 -16.89 -11.02 6.89
CA ASP A 144 -18.25 -11.12 7.43
C ASP A 144 -19.27 -10.94 6.28
N SER A 145 -20.55 -10.82 6.61
CA SER A 145 -21.66 -10.76 5.63
C SER A 145 -21.90 -9.38 5.02
N ARG A 146 -21.08 -8.33 5.34
CA ARG A 146 -21.38 -6.95 4.91
C ARG A 146 -21.01 -6.66 3.46
N ALA A 147 -20.08 -7.42 2.88
CA ALA A 147 -19.67 -7.25 1.50
C ALA A 147 -19.12 -8.56 0.92
N ASN A 148 -18.95 -8.60 -0.41
CA ASN A 148 -18.32 -9.70 -1.15
C ASN A 148 -17.25 -9.15 -2.06
N ASP A 149 -16.26 -9.98 -2.40
CA ASP A 149 -15.26 -9.72 -3.44
C ASP A 149 -14.43 -8.43 -3.25
N LEU A 150 -14.21 -8.02 -1.99
CA LEU A 150 -13.36 -6.88 -1.68
C LEU A 150 -11.88 -7.23 -1.59
N LEU A 151 -11.52 -8.44 -1.12
CA LEU A 151 -10.14 -8.90 -0.96
C LEU A 151 -9.72 -9.74 -2.17
N ILE A 152 -9.29 -9.06 -3.21
CA ILE A 152 -9.08 -9.62 -4.55
C ILE A 152 -7.68 -10.24 -4.62
N PRO A 153 -7.54 -11.57 -4.83
CA PRO A 153 -6.23 -12.19 -5.01
C PRO A 153 -5.58 -11.72 -6.31
N VAL A 154 -4.29 -11.40 -6.25
CA VAL A 154 -3.46 -11.06 -7.41
C VAL A 154 -2.10 -11.76 -7.33
N ASN A 155 -1.61 -12.28 -8.45
CA ASN A 155 -0.41 -13.08 -8.54
C ASN A 155 0.73 -12.42 -9.32
N SER A 156 0.50 -11.28 -9.91
CA SER A 156 1.52 -10.57 -10.71
C SER A 156 1.31 -9.06 -10.71
N ILE A 157 2.34 -8.33 -11.12
CA ILE A 157 2.27 -6.87 -11.29
C ILE A 157 1.35 -6.52 -12.46
N GLU A 158 1.29 -7.35 -13.49
CA GLU A 158 0.45 -7.18 -14.68
C GLU A 158 -1.04 -7.27 -14.31
N GLU A 159 -1.42 -8.20 -13.44
CA GLU A 159 -2.79 -8.27 -12.90
C GLU A 159 -3.15 -7.00 -12.12
N ILE A 160 -2.25 -6.52 -11.25
CA ILE A 160 -2.45 -5.27 -10.51
C ILE A 160 -2.64 -4.11 -11.49
N GLU A 161 -1.78 -3.99 -12.49
CA GLU A 161 -1.89 -2.91 -13.49
C GLU A 161 -3.20 -2.96 -14.25
N THR A 162 -3.67 -4.16 -14.65
CA THR A 162 -4.96 -4.36 -15.32
C THR A 162 -6.11 -3.83 -14.47
N PHE A 163 -6.12 -4.10 -13.17
CA PHE A 163 -7.11 -3.51 -12.24
C PHE A 163 -7.03 -1.99 -12.19
N LEU A 164 -5.81 -1.43 -12.16
CA LEU A 164 -5.60 0.01 -12.04
C LEU A 164 -5.93 0.79 -13.32
N ILE A 165 -5.88 0.17 -14.49
CA ILE A 165 -6.26 0.79 -15.77
C ILE A 165 -7.79 0.96 -15.85
N ASN A 166 -8.53 0.04 -15.25
CA ASN A 166 -10.01 0.02 -15.29
C ASN A 166 -10.66 0.82 -14.14
N LEU A 167 -9.88 1.53 -13.35
CA LEU A 167 -10.31 2.44 -12.30
C LEU A 167 -10.51 3.86 -12.82
#